data_eb8829f9d15a48babaaa7280c5e846db
#
_entry.id   eb8829f9d15a48babaaa7280c5e846db
#
_cell.length_a   1.000
_cell.length_b   1.000
_cell.length_c   1.000
_cell.angle_alpha   90.00
_cell.angle_beta   90.00
_cell.angle_gamma   90.00
#
_symmetry.space_group_name_H-M   'P 1'
#
loop_
_entity.id
_entity.type
_entity.pdbx_description
1 polymer ?
#
loop_
_entity_poly.entity_id
_entity_poly.type
_entity_poly.pdbx_seq_one_letter_code
_entity_poly.pdbx_strand_id
1 'polypeptide(L)'
;MEVASLYRRVLPSPPAVEFASAEGKRLFAEALQGGTMEGFFNLISYFQTQSEPAFCGLASLSVVLNALAIDPGRTWKGPWRWFDESMLDCCEPLSKVKAEGITFGKVVCLAHCAGARVQSFRADQTSIHHFREHLSRCAASQDCHLISSYHRKPFLQVTCFLCFSPSSACDSPTD
;
A
#
# COMPACT_ATOMS: atom_id res chain seq x y z
N MET A 1 -19.47 28.01 -4.14
CA MET A 1 -18.47 26.94 -4.32
C MET A 1 -18.87 25.79 -3.43
N GLU A 2 -19.43 24.78 -4.02
CA GLU A 2 -19.85 23.56 -3.29
C GLU A 2 -18.56 22.83 -2.85
N VAL A 3 -18.37 22.67 -1.55
CA VAL A 3 -17.25 21.89 -1.01
C VAL A 3 -17.53 20.44 -1.36
N ALA A 4 -16.88 19.93 -2.39
CA ALA A 4 -17.00 18.55 -2.79
C ALA A 4 -16.64 17.65 -1.58
N SER A 5 -17.63 16.93 -1.06
CA SER A 5 -17.44 16.00 0.05
C SER A 5 -16.37 14.97 -0.31
N LEU A 6 -15.35 14.86 0.52
CA LEU A 6 -14.30 13.83 0.37
C LEU A 6 -14.77 12.46 0.85
N TYR A 7 -15.97 12.36 1.37
CA TYR A 7 -16.50 11.16 2.04
C TYR A 7 -16.64 9.95 1.11
N ARG A 8 -17.06 10.15 -0.12
CA ARG A 8 -17.23 9.06 -1.08
C ARG A 8 -16.74 9.47 -2.45
N ARG A 9 -15.71 8.78 -2.94
CA ARG A 9 -15.21 8.98 -4.30
C ARG A 9 -15.48 7.74 -5.14
N VAL A 10 -16.12 7.96 -6.25
CA VAL A 10 -16.24 6.96 -7.30
C VAL A 10 -15.01 7.09 -8.19
N LEU A 11 -14.29 6.00 -8.36
CA LEU A 11 -13.18 5.95 -9.30
C LEU A 11 -13.70 6.01 -10.74
N PRO A 12 -12.94 6.61 -11.68
CA PRO A 12 -13.35 6.61 -13.08
C PRO A 12 -13.44 5.19 -13.62
N SER A 13 -14.57 4.86 -14.21
CA SER A 13 -14.79 3.57 -14.86
C SER A 13 -15.08 3.78 -16.34
N PRO A 14 -14.23 3.30 -17.27
CA PRO A 14 -12.88 2.78 -17.04
C PRO A 14 -11.89 3.85 -16.58
N PRO A 15 -10.67 3.50 -16.06
CA PRO A 15 -10.09 2.16 -16.04
C PRO A 15 -10.43 1.32 -14.81
N ALA A 16 -11.06 1.89 -13.77
CA ALA A 16 -11.38 1.15 -12.56
C ALA A 16 -12.69 0.37 -12.72
N VAL A 17 -12.75 -0.79 -12.07
CA VAL A 17 -13.98 -1.57 -11.89
C VAL A 17 -14.35 -1.53 -10.43
N GLU A 18 -15.58 -1.11 -10.12
CA GLU A 18 -16.07 -1.09 -8.74
C GLU A 18 -16.13 -2.53 -8.19
N PHE A 19 -15.44 -2.76 -7.07
CA PHE A 19 -15.31 -4.10 -6.48
C PHE A 19 -16.66 -4.75 -6.14
N ALA A 20 -17.61 -3.97 -5.63
CA ALA A 20 -18.95 -4.44 -5.27
C ALA A 20 -19.91 -4.62 -6.47
N SER A 21 -19.53 -4.18 -7.67
CA SER A 21 -20.33 -4.35 -8.88
C SER A 21 -20.45 -5.82 -9.30
N ALA A 22 -21.41 -6.13 -10.19
CA ALA A 22 -21.54 -7.47 -10.76
C ALA A 22 -20.25 -7.91 -11.48
N GLU A 23 -19.64 -6.99 -12.23
CA GLU A 23 -18.37 -7.24 -12.92
C GLU A 23 -17.21 -7.44 -11.95
N GLY A 24 -17.08 -6.61 -10.91
CA GLY A 24 -16.06 -6.77 -9.88
C GLY A 24 -16.15 -8.12 -9.17
N LYS A 25 -17.37 -8.53 -8.80
CA LYS A 25 -17.62 -9.86 -8.21
C LYS A 25 -17.29 -11.01 -9.13
N ARG A 26 -17.60 -10.88 -10.43
CA ARG A 26 -17.27 -11.88 -11.45
C ARG A 26 -15.75 -12.05 -11.57
N LEU A 27 -15.02 -10.93 -11.73
CA LEU A 27 -13.55 -10.94 -11.82
C LEU A 27 -12.90 -11.50 -10.56
N PHE A 28 -13.44 -11.18 -9.38
CA PHE A 28 -12.96 -11.73 -8.11
C PHE A 28 -13.16 -13.25 -8.05
N ALA A 29 -14.33 -13.76 -8.44
CA ALA A 29 -14.62 -15.19 -8.46
C ALA A 29 -13.71 -15.95 -9.46
N GLU A 30 -13.47 -15.38 -10.63
CA GLU A 30 -12.53 -15.94 -11.62
C GLU A 30 -11.10 -15.99 -11.09
N ALA A 31 -10.64 -14.92 -10.43
CA ALA A 31 -9.32 -14.87 -9.84
C ALA A 31 -9.14 -15.90 -8.71
N LEU A 32 -10.18 -16.12 -7.88
CA LEU A 32 -10.19 -17.18 -6.88
C LEU A 32 -10.08 -18.58 -7.50
N GLN A 33 -10.90 -18.85 -8.52
CA GLN A 33 -10.87 -20.14 -9.23
C GLN A 33 -9.54 -20.38 -9.96
N GLY A 34 -8.92 -19.30 -10.44
CA GLY A 34 -7.63 -19.33 -11.13
C GLY A 34 -6.43 -19.40 -10.18
N GLY A 35 -6.63 -19.39 -8.85
CA GLY A 35 -5.53 -19.40 -7.86
C GLY A 35 -4.68 -18.12 -7.85
N THR A 36 -5.22 -17.00 -8.32
CA THR A 36 -4.51 -15.72 -8.38
C THR A 36 -4.93 -14.73 -7.29
N MET A 37 -5.55 -15.25 -6.22
CA MET A 37 -6.00 -14.46 -5.06
C MET A 37 -5.56 -15.07 -3.72
N GLU A 38 -4.52 -15.91 -3.73
CA GLU A 38 -4.06 -16.61 -2.53
C GLU A 38 -3.59 -15.64 -1.44
N GLY A 39 -2.89 -14.59 -1.81
CA GLY A 39 -2.44 -13.56 -0.86
C GLY A 39 -3.57 -12.68 -0.29
N PHE A 40 -4.76 -12.67 -0.92
CA PHE A 40 -5.87 -11.82 -0.51
C PHE A 40 -6.37 -12.13 0.90
N PHE A 41 -6.51 -13.41 1.23
CA PHE A 41 -7.08 -13.82 2.53
C PHE A 41 -6.23 -13.38 3.71
N ASN A 42 -4.91 -13.51 3.60
CA ASN A 42 -4.00 -13.03 4.63
C ASN A 42 -4.03 -11.50 4.73
N LEU A 43 -4.01 -10.79 3.59
CA LEU A 43 -4.05 -9.33 3.57
C LEU A 43 -5.35 -8.76 4.15
N ILE A 44 -6.51 -9.32 3.77
CA ILE A 44 -7.80 -8.81 4.25
C ILE A 44 -8.02 -9.09 5.74
N SER A 45 -7.44 -10.17 6.27
CA SER A 45 -7.52 -10.50 7.69
C SER A 45 -6.83 -9.47 8.59
N TYR A 46 -5.85 -8.75 8.05
CA TYR A 46 -5.10 -7.70 8.75
C TYR A 46 -5.38 -6.30 8.20
N PHE A 47 -6.39 -6.16 7.33
CA PHE A 47 -6.74 -4.86 6.77
C PHE A 47 -7.14 -3.89 7.88
N GLN A 48 -6.52 -2.71 7.84
CA GLN A 48 -6.83 -1.61 8.75
C GLN A 48 -6.81 -0.28 8.02
N THR A 49 -7.58 0.68 8.50
CA THR A 49 -7.50 2.05 8.02
C THR A 49 -6.32 2.76 8.66
N GLN A 50 -5.64 3.60 7.87
CA GLN A 50 -4.55 4.43 8.40
C GLN A 50 -5.06 5.43 9.44
N SER A 51 -4.29 5.65 10.50
CA SER A 51 -4.65 6.57 11.59
C SER A 51 -4.40 8.04 11.24
N GLU A 52 -3.48 8.33 10.32
CA GLU A 52 -3.11 9.66 9.87
C GLU A 52 -3.07 9.72 8.34
N PRO A 53 -3.44 10.84 7.70
CA PRO A 53 -3.45 10.95 6.24
C PRO A 53 -2.10 10.63 5.58
N ALA A 54 -1.00 10.90 6.26
CA ALA A 54 0.36 10.69 5.76
C ALA A 54 0.91 9.27 6.01
N PHE A 55 0.17 8.40 6.71
CA PHE A 55 0.65 7.07 7.11
C PHE A 55 0.33 5.95 6.13
N CYS A 56 -0.08 6.26 4.90
CA CYS A 56 -0.43 5.23 3.92
C CYS A 56 0.68 4.17 3.71
N GLY A 57 1.95 4.58 3.70
CA GLY A 57 3.07 3.65 3.59
C GLY A 57 3.26 2.79 4.84
N LEU A 58 3.08 3.36 6.03
CA LEU A 58 3.17 2.64 7.30
C LEU A 58 2.02 1.64 7.44
N ALA A 59 0.77 2.07 7.16
CA ALA A 59 -0.40 1.21 7.21
C ALA A 59 -0.27 0.03 6.23
N SER A 60 0.12 0.30 4.98
CA SER A 60 0.32 -0.75 4.00
C SER A 60 1.41 -1.74 4.41
N LEU A 61 2.50 -1.24 4.97
CA LEU A 61 3.58 -2.10 5.47
C LEU A 61 3.14 -2.94 6.66
N SER A 62 2.41 -2.37 7.63
CA SER A 62 1.87 -3.10 8.79
C SER A 62 0.99 -4.27 8.35
N VAL A 63 0.07 -4.04 7.40
CA VAL A 63 -0.79 -5.09 6.86
C VAL A 63 0.03 -6.22 6.25
N VAL A 64 1.04 -5.89 5.45
CA VAL A 64 1.89 -6.91 4.79
C VAL A 64 2.74 -7.68 5.79
N LEU A 65 3.36 -7.00 6.77
CA LEU A 65 4.16 -7.68 7.79
C LEU A 65 3.33 -8.66 8.63
N ASN A 66 2.10 -8.27 8.99
CA ASN A 66 1.18 -9.13 9.71
C ASN A 66 0.68 -10.29 8.83
N ALA A 67 0.38 -10.03 7.55
CA ALA A 67 -0.03 -11.07 6.60
C ALA A 67 1.07 -12.12 6.36
N LEU A 68 2.34 -11.72 6.44
CA LEU A 68 3.52 -12.60 6.40
C LEU A 68 3.81 -13.29 7.74
N ALA A 69 2.98 -13.07 8.77
CA ALA A 69 3.14 -13.60 10.12
C ALA A 69 4.53 -13.31 10.75
N ILE A 70 5.13 -12.16 10.42
CA ILE A 70 6.39 -11.73 11.00
C ILE A 70 6.14 -11.24 12.43
N ASP A 71 6.88 -11.81 13.40
CA ASP A 71 6.78 -11.37 14.79
C ASP A 71 7.47 -10.01 14.98
N PRO A 72 6.76 -8.98 15.48
CA PRO A 72 7.36 -7.68 15.74
C PRO A 72 8.42 -7.67 16.87
N GLY A 73 8.61 -8.75 17.59
CA GLY A 73 9.55 -8.86 18.69
C GLY A 73 9.13 -8.09 19.97
N ARG A 74 8.08 -7.27 19.89
CA ARG A 74 7.53 -6.47 21.01
C ARG A 74 6.00 -6.48 20.98
N THR A 75 5.40 -6.22 22.14
CA THR A 75 3.93 -6.09 22.22
C THR A 75 3.49 -4.73 21.70
N TRP A 76 2.34 -4.69 21.06
CA TRP A 76 1.67 -3.45 20.66
C TRP A 76 0.87 -2.86 21.83
N LYS A 77 -0.12 -3.61 22.32
CA LYS A 77 -0.94 -3.23 23.49
C LYS A 77 -1.28 -4.48 24.32
N GLY A 78 -1.09 -4.42 25.63
CA GLY A 78 -1.34 -5.57 26.50
C GLY A 78 -0.56 -6.80 26.02
N PRO A 79 -1.22 -7.97 25.86
CA PRO A 79 -0.58 -9.20 25.39
C PRO A 79 -0.44 -9.27 23.86
N TRP A 80 -1.02 -8.33 23.11
CA TRP A 80 -1.12 -8.39 21.66
C TRP A 80 0.19 -8.06 20.96
N ARG A 81 0.56 -8.90 20.02
CA ARG A 81 1.81 -8.80 19.24
C ARG A 81 1.47 -8.84 17.75
N TRP A 82 1.37 -7.68 17.13
CA TRP A 82 1.29 -7.48 15.68
C TRP A 82 1.87 -6.12 15.34
N PHE A 83 2.17 -5.90 14.06
CA PHE A 83 2.61 -4.60 13.61
C PHE A 83 1.45 -3.62 13.55
N ASP A 84 1.71 -2.43 14.07
CA ASP A 84 0.88 -1.23 13.99
C ASP A 84 1.74 -0.10 13.42
N GLU A 85 1.12 0.89 12.80
CA GLU A 85 1.82 2.05 12.23
C GLU A 85 2.76 2.72 13.24
N SER A 86 2.35 2.80 14.50
CA SER A 86 3.12 3.41 15.59
C SER A 86 4.40 2.64 15.94
N MET A 87 4.57 1.42 15.46
CA MET A 87 5.74 0.59 15.71
C MET A 87 6.80 0.70 14.59
N LEU A 88 6.48 1.38 13.50
CA LEU A 88 7.33 1.51 12.32
C LEU A 88 8.12 2.83 12.34
N ASP A 89 8.98 2.99 13.33
CA ASP A 89 9.70 4.23 13.64
C ASP A 89 11.23 4.11 13.55
N CYS A 90 11.77 2.93 13.23
CA CYS A 90 13.22 2.69 13.26
C CYS A 90 14.03 3.46 12.19
N CYS A 91 13.43 3.78 11.04
CA CYS A 91 14.13 4.45 9.93
C CYS A 91 13.75 5.93 9.78
N GLU A 92 12.62 6.35 10.33
CA GLU A 92 12.15 7.73 10.29
C GLU A 92 11.21 7.98 11.48
N PRO A 93 11.40 9.09 12.24
CA PRO A 93 10.50 9.43 13.34
C PRO A 93 9.05 9.62 12.84
N LEU A 94 8.08 9.10 13.60
CA LEU A 94 6.65 9.19 13.23
C LEU A 94 6.15 10.64 13.08
N SER A 95 6.69 11.57 13.90
CA SER A 95 6.36 13.00 13.81
C SER A 95 6.76 13.60 12.46
N LYS A 96 7.89 13.16 11.90
CA LYS A 96 8.34 13.58 10.58
C LYS A 96 7.49 12.92 9.48
N VAL A 97 7.19 11.63 9.61
CA VAL A 97 6.29 10.96 8.67
C VAL A 97 4.90 11.60 8.66
N LYS A 98 4.39 12.02 9.82
CA LYS A 98 3.11 12.74 9.92
C LYS A 98 3.13 14.08 9.18
N ALA A 99 4.24 14.80 9.25
CA ALA A 99 4.39 16.11 8.61
C ALA A 99 4.67 16.03 7.09
N GLU A 100 5.53 15.10 6.68
CA GLU A 100 6.12 15.06 5.33
C GLU A 100 5.77 13.79 4.55
N GLY A 101 5.18 12.77 5.21
CA GLY A 101 5.00 11.42 4.68
C GLY A 101 6.26 10.58 4.71
N ILE A 102 6.23 9.47 4.00
CA ILE A 102 7.35 8.55 3.99
C ILE A 102 7.82 8.24 2.56
N THR A 103 9.12 8.26 2.33
CA THR A 103 9.69 7.96 1.02
C THR A 103 9.76 6.45 0.77
N PHE A 104 9.82 6.06 -0.52
CA PHE A 104 9.99 4.67 -0.93
C PHE A 104 11.18 3.99 -0.24
N GLY A 105 12.35 4.66 -0.22
CA GLY A 105 13.55 4.11 0.42
C GLY A 105 13.38 3.88 1.93
N LYS A 106 12.60 4.72 2.61
CA LYS A 106 12.30 4.55 4.03
C LYS A 106 11.35 3.40 4.30
N VAL A 107 10.36 3.16 3.44
CA VAL A 107 9.50 1.96 3.56
C VAL A 107 10.31 0.69 3.36
N VAL A 108 11.21 0.65 2.38
CA VAL A 108 12.13 -0.47 2.18
C VAL A 108 13.00 -0.70 3.42
N CYS A 109 13.57 0.38 4.00
CA CYS A 109 14.34 0.32 5.24
C CYS A 109 13.52 -0.25 6.40
N LEU A 110 12.29 0.23 6.62
CA LEU A 110 11.38 -0.25 7.66
C LEU A 110 11.04 -1.73 7.49
N ALA A 111 10.78 -2.16 6.27
CA ALA A 111 10.49 -3.56 5.99
C ALA A 111 11.68 -4.48 6.33
N HIS A 112 12.91 -4.06 6.00
CA HIS A 112 14.13 -4.78 6.42
C HIS A 112 14.31 -4.78 7.93
N CYS A 113 14.14 -3.63 8.59
CA CYS A 113 14.19 -3.53 10.06
C CYS A 113 13.18 -4.46 10.75
N ALA A 114 12.01 -4.64 10.13
CA ALA A 114 10.97 -5.53 10.62
C ALA A 114 11.24 -7.02 10.33
N GLY A 115 12.34 -7.35 9.64
CA GLY A 115 12.74 -8.74 9.35
C GLY A 115 12.21 -9.29 8.03
N ALA A 116 11.57 -8.48 7.20
CA ALA A 116 11.12 -8.92 5.88
C ALA A 116 12.28 -8.98 4.87
N ARG A 117 12.23 -9.97 3.96
CA ARG A 117 13.08 -9.98 2.76
C ARG A 117 12.41 -9.13 1.68
N VAL A 118 13.12 -8.12 1.19
CA VAL A 118 12.55 -7.12 0.28
C VAL A 118 13.28 -7.14 -1.05
N GLN A 119 12.51 -7.13 -2.13
CA GLN A 119 12.96 -6.76 -3.47
C GLN A 119 12.34 -5.42 -3.82
N SER A 120 13.13 -4.44 -4.18
CA SER A 120 12.66 -3.08 -4.46
C SER A 120 12.99 -2.70 -5.90
N PHE A 121 11.99 -2.16 -6.60
CA PHE A 121 12.11 -1.76 -8.01
C PHE A 121 11.57 -0.34 -8.16
N ARG A 122 12.24 0.47 -8.97
CA ARG A 122 11.76 1.79 -9.39
C ARG A 122 11.23 1.72 -10.82
N ALA A 123 10.24 2.53 -11.13
CA ALA A 123 9.60 2.52 -12.45
C ALA A 123 10.57 2.84 -13.60
N ASP A 124 11.60 3.64 -13.34
CA ASP A 124 12.68 3.97 -14.28
C ASP A 124 13.71 2.85 -14.46
N GLN A 125 13.69 1.83 -13.60
CA GLN A 125 14.65 0.71 -13.58
C GLN A 125 13.97 -0.63 -13.94
N THR A 126 12.68 -0.62 -14.28
CA THR A 126 11.93 -1.84 -14.58
C THR A 126 10.92 -1.59 -15.71
N SER A 127 10.31 -2.65 -16.19
CA SER A 127 9.28 -2.59 -17.23
C SER A 127 7.91 -2.95 -16.68
N ILE A 128 6.85 -2.56 -17.40
CA ILE A 128 5.48 -2.97 -17.07
C ILE A 128 5.29 -4.49 -17.15
N HIS A 129 6.03 -5.15 -18.03
CA HIS A 129 6.01 -6.62 -18.14
C HIS A 129 6.55 -7.26 -16.85
N HIS A 130 7.71 -6.80 -16.39
CA HIS A 130 8.34 -7.26 -15.16
C HIS A 130 7.46 -6.99 -13.93
N PHE A 131 6.80 -5.80 -13.87
CA PHE A 131 5.83 -5.50 -12.81
C PHE A 131 4.66 -6.51 -12.81
N ARG A 132 4.10 -6.83 -13.99
CA ARG A 132 3.00 -7.79 -14.11
C ARG A 132 3.40 -9.20 -13.70
N GLU A 133 4.61 -9.63 -14.03
CA GLU A 133 5.15 -10.93 -13.59
C GLU A 133 5.24 -11.01 -12.05
N HIS A 134 5.80 -9.98 -11.42
CA HIS A 134 5.86 -9.91 -9.96
C HIS A 134 4.47 -9.87 -9.33
N LEU A 135 3.55 -9.08 -9.90
CA LEU A 135 2.17 -9.01 -9.43
C LEU A 135 1.49 -10.37 -9.47
N SER A 136 1.56 -11.07 -10.61
CA SER A 136 0.95 -12.39 -10.80
C SER A 136 1.54 -13.42 -9.83
N ARG A 137 2.86 -13.43 -9.67
CA ARG A 137 3.53 -14.33 -8.73
C ARG A 137 3.12 -14.08 -7.28
N CYS A 138 3.11 -12.82 -6.84
CA CYS A 138 2.72 -12.49 -5.47
C CYS A 138 1.22 -12.72 -5.23
N ALA A 139 0.36 -12.47 -6.21
CA ALA A 139 -1.08 -12.72 -6.08
C ALA A 139 -1.40 -14.22 -5.93
N ALA A 140 -0.59 -15.09 -6.54
CA ALA A 140 -0.71 -16.54 -6.44
C ALA A 140 0.05 -17.16 -5.25
N SER A 141 0.54 -16.35 -4.31
CA SER A 141 1.34 -16.81 -3.17
C SER A 141 0.80 -16.25 -1.85
N GLN A 142 0.95 -17.01 -0.78
CA GLN A 142 0.68 -16.57 0.59
C GLN A 142 1.93 -15.95 1.26
N ASP A 143 3.12 -16.23 0.72
CA ASP A 143 4.42 -15.86 1.31
C ASP A 143 5.06 -14.64 0.65
N CYS A 144 4.39 -14.03 -0.32
CA CYS A 144 4.88 -12.88 -1.07
C CYS A 144 3.76 -11.87 -1.30
N HIS A 145 3.98 -10.63 -0.90
CA HIS A 145 3.04 -9.54 -1.13
C HIS A 145 3.73 -8.38 -1.82
N LEU A 146 2.99 -7.65 -2.65
CA LEU A 146 3.48 -6.51 -3.40
C LEU A 146 2.87 -5.23 -2.85
N ILE A 147 3.74 -4.29 -2.43
CA ILE A 147 3.33 -2.91 -2.11
C ILE A 147 3.70 -2.04 -3.31
N SER A 148 2.70 -1.41 -3.92
CA SER A 148 2.91 -0.53 -5.07
C SER A 148 2.61 0.92 -4.70
N SER A 149 3.56 1.80 -4.99
CA SER A 149 3.33 3.25 -4.99
C SER A 149 2.97 3.69 -6.39
N TYR A 150 1.85 4.38 -6.56
CA TYR A 150 1.36 4.80 -7.85
C TYR A 150 0.89 6.26 -7.85
N HIS A 151 0.91 6.87 -9.03
CA HIS A 151 0.45 8.23 -9.19
C HIS A 151 -1.09 8.28 -9.23
N ARG A 152 -1.70 9.04 -8.33
CA ARG A 152 -3.17 9.08 -8.15
C ARG A 152 -3.93 9.86 -9.21
N LYS A 153 -3.27 10.78 -9.91
CA LYS A 153 -3.91 11.66 -10.89
C LYS A 153 -4.70 10.92 -11.98
N PRO A 154 -4.21 9.81 -12.58
CA PRO A 154 -4.96 9.05 -13.56
C PRO A 154 -6.29 8.50 -13.05
N PHE A 155 -6.43 8.33 -11.74
CA PHE A 155 -7.64 7.85 -11.09
C PHE A 155 -8.52 8.98 -10.55
N LEU A 156 -8.23 10.24 -10.90
CA LEU A 156 -8.90 11.44 -10.39
C LEU A 156 -8.94 11.48 -8.85
N GLN A 157 -8.03 10.80 -8.21
CA GLN A 157 -7.85 10.85 -6.77
C GLN A 157 -7.06 12.12 -6.44
N VAL A 158 -7.79 13.22 -6.20
CA VAL A 158 -7.19 14.47 -5.75
C VAL A 158 -6.83 14.33 -4.30
N THR A 159 -5.61 14.39 -3.99
CA THR A 159 -4.96 15.27 -3.09
C THR A 159 -3.63 14.96 -2.80
N CYS A 160 -3.11 15.96 -2.80
CA CYS A 160 -1.95 16.40 -2.23
C CYS A 160 -1.94 16.11 -0.77
N PHE A 161 -1.20 15.25 -0.35
CA PHE A 161 -0.30 15.14 0.78
C PHE A 161 0.24 13.73 0.70
N LEU A 162 1.43 13.64 0.13
CA LEU A 162 2.35 12.53 0.34
C LEU A 162 1.88 11.18 -0.20
N CYS A 163 1.94 11.07 -1.49
CA CYS A 163 2.05 9.78 -2.14
C CYS A 163 3.47 9.61 -2.60
N PHE A 164 3.98 8.41 -2.41
CA PHE A 164 5.25 8.01 -2.94
C PHE A 164 5.38 8.46 -4.40
N SER A 165 6.18 9.48 -4.67
CA SER A 165 6.62 9.81 -6.00
C SER A 165 7.95 9.11 -6.25
N PRO A 166 8.11 8.38 -7.36
CA PRO A 166 9.41 7.83 -7.72
C PRO A 166 10.41 8.88 -8.16
N SER A 167 10.00 10.12 -8.34
CA SER A 167 10.89 11.23 -8.70
C SER A 167 10.60 12.44 -7.83
N SER A 168 11.64 13.00 -7.25
CA SER A 168 11.68 14.30 -6.63
C SER A 168 11.38 15.40 -7.64
N ALA A 169 10.12 15.68 -7.88
CA ALA A 169 9.65 16.88 -8.51
C ALA A 169 8.20 17.08 -8.11
N CYS A 170 7.99 17.62 -6.93
CA CYS A 170 6.85 18.50 -6.73
C CYS A 170 7.21 19.79 -7.41
N ASP A 171 6.86 19.92 -8.67
CA ASP A 171 6.79 21.24 -9.29
C ASP A 171 5.70 21.99 -8.55
N SER A 172 6.11 22.97 -7.79
CA SER A 172 5.24 24.01 -7.27
C SER A 172 4.53 24.65 -8.45
N PRO A 173 3.22 24.91 -8.41
CA PRO A 173 2.62 25.75 -9.41
C PRO A 173 3.21 27.16 -9.21
N THR A 174 4.04 27.57 -10.14
CA THR A 174 4.32 28.97 -10.35
C THR A 174 3.09 29.59 -11.00
N ASP A 175 2.49 30.54 -10.28
CA ASP A 175 1.52 31.59 -10.66
C ASP A 175 0.36 31.21 -11.58
#